data_fc0d47e4d5e64d39c1a49b60900e2f59
#
_entry.id   fc0d47e4d5e64d39c1a49b60900e2f59
#
_cell.length_a   1.000
_cell.length_b   1.000
_cell.length_c   1.000
_cell.angle_alpha   90.00
_cell.angle_beta   90.00
_cell.angle_gamma   90.00
#
_symmetry.space_group_name_H-M   'P 1'
#
loop_
_entity.id
_entity.type
_entity.pdbx_description
1 polymer ?
#
loop_
_entity_poly.entity_id
_entity_poly.type
_entity_poly.pdbx_seq_one_letter_code
_entity_poly.pdbx_strand_id
1 'polypeptide(L)'
;MKKGLVSKGLCVWIACAAIFCAGRVYGEVVISEEFRREIEKTVDKVENEGPKAIQLVSDLKAAGASYMPEILAPVAPEKYRGEASQRLIAGVYLMDLQYAVVFEKSKEMAEYGLALYSMLDELGFPVPKVEQMFREALAHVDDPDAEQRFTTLAKALDEDTSWKEMLASPKGMQLIVEGLYAWMLEGVYITSELAAQSNYNPAFLKTLNDHKSYLKTYMVLLDQFIDKPELASVLRTEERIRTIKALSALLSGPNPVGKNEVEEIRKIAGQARNQIVR
;
A
#
# COMPACT_ATOMS: atom_id res chain seq x y z
N MET A 1 -3.62 31.74 0.26
CA MET A 1 -3.39 30.65 1.22
C MET A 1 -4.55 29.66 1.10
N LYS A 2 -4.46 28.72 0.17
CA LYS A 2 -5.43 27.61 0.07
C LYS A 2 -4.87 26.50 0.93
N LYS A 3 -5.41 26.31 2.12
CA LYS A 3 -5.13 25.17 2.99
C LYS A 3 -5.68 23.92 2.31
N GLY A 4 -4.81 22.96 2.16
CA GLY A 4 -4.91 21.73 1.44
C GLY A 4 -6.20 20.95 1.57
N LEU A 5 -6.67 20.55 0.42
CA LEU A 5 -7.65 19.50 0.21
C LEU A 5 -6.92 18.15 0.05
N VAL A 6 -5.88 17.91 0.86
CA VAL A 6 -5.39 16.54 1.09
C VAL A 6 -6.18 16.02 2.27
N SER A 7 -7.48 15.85 2.06
CA SER A 7 -8.38 15.44 3.10
C SER A 7 -8.65 13.93 3.00
N LYS A 8 -8.58 13.37 4.12
CA LYS A 8 -9.39 12.29 4.74
C LYS A 8 -9.69 10.98 3.97
N GLY A 9 -9.54 10.91 2.66
CA GLY A 9 -10.05 9.80 1.84
C GLY A 9 -9.03 8.85 1.21
N LEU A 10 -7.77 9.19 1.09
CA LEU A 10 -6.81 8.43 0.27
C LEU A 10 -6.19 7.20 0.95
N CYS A 11 -6.75 6.73 2.03
CA CYS A 11 -6.26 5.56 2.78
C CYS A 11 -6.94 4.24 2.44
N VAL A 12 -7.94 4.27 1.60
CA VAL A 12 -8.90 3.17 1.43
C VAL A 12 -8.63 2.35 0.17
N TRP A 13 -7.39 2.22 -0.27
CA TRP A 13 -7.09 1.70 -1.58
C TRP A 13 -6.53 0.27 -1.61
N ILE A 14 -7.00 -0.58 -0.74
CA ILE A 14 -6.99 -2.03 -0.98
C ILE A 14 -8.40 -2.45 -1.36
N ALA A 15 -9.07 -1.70 -2.21
CA ALA A 15 -10.42 -2.04 -2.51
C ALA A 15 -10.86 -1.59 -3.87
N CYS A 16 -10.75 -2.42 -4.83
CA CYS A 16 -11.57 -2.30 -6.01
C CYS A 16 -11.89 -3.65 -6.61
N ALA A 17 -13.16 -3.85 -6.73
CA ALA A 17 -13.89 -4.71 -7.64
C ALA A 17 -14.05 -6.18 -7.28
N ALA A 18 -15.25 -6.50 -6.86
CA ALA A 18 -15.82 -7.82 -7.05
C ALA A 18 -17.13 -7.71 -7.84
N ILE A 19 -17.23 -8.39 -8.95
CA ILE A 19 -18.51 -8.90 -9.46
C ILE A 19 -18.24 -10.21 -10.20
N PHE A 20 -18.87 -11.28 -9.68
CA PHE A 20 -19.28 -12.54 -10.32
C PHE A 20 -18.38 -13.17 -11.38
N CYS A 21 -17.79 -14.32 -11.03
CA CYS A 21 -17.92 -15.52 -11.87
C CYS A 21 -17.76 -16.79 -11.03
N ALA A 22 -18.79 -17.60 -11.06
CA ALA A 22 -18.80 -18.93 -10.49
C ALA A 22 -17.85 -19.87 -11.24
N GLY A 23 -17.10 -20.67 -10.48
CA GLY A 23 -16.67 -21.98 -10.94
C GLY A 23 -15.20 -22.21 -11.18
N ARG A 24 -14.48 -22.64 -10.14
CA ARG A 24 -13.68 -23.88 -10.13
C ARG A 24 -13.22 -24.16 -8.71
N VAL A 25 -13.60 -25.33 -8.24
CA VAL A 25 -13.27 -25.88 -6.93
C VAL A 25 -11.79 -26.25 -6.91
N TYR A 26 -11.00 -25.46 -6.18
CA TYR A 26 -9.78 -25.95 -5.55
C TYR A 26 -10.03 -25.91 -4.04
N GLY A 27 -9.54 -26.90 -3.30
CA GLY A 27 -9.87 -27.12 -1.89
C GLY A 27 -10.09 -25.83 -1.11
N GLU A 28 -11.35 -25.51 -0.84
CA GLU A 28 -11.76 -24.29 -0.17
C GLU A 28 -11.17 -24.28 1.23
N VAL A 29 -10.28 -23.35 1.48
CA VAL A 29 -10.04 -22.89 2.86
C VAL A 29 -11.34 -22.26 3.30
N VAL A 30 -12.10 -22.96 4.14
CA VAL A 30 -13.36 -22.44 4.70
C VAL A 30 -12.97 -21.31 5.66
N ILE A 31 -13.14 -20.09 5.19
CA ILE A 31 -12.97 -18.90 6.04
C ILE A 31 -14.21 -18.79 6.92
N SER A 32 -13.99 -18.85 8.24
CA SER A 32 -15.09 -18.68 9.17
C SER A 32 -15.65 -17.26 9.12
N GLU A 33 -16.96 -17.11 9.29
CA GLU A 33 -17.62 -15.79 9.39
C GLU A 33 -17.03 -14.95 10.54
N GLU A 34 -16.57 -15.56 11.60
CA GLU A 34 -15.93 -14.89 12.72
C GLU A 34 -14.61 -14.26 12.29
N PHE A 35 -13.79 -15.01 11.55
CA PHE A 35 -12.51 -14.54 11.04
C PHE A 35 -12.69 -13.43 10.00
N ARG A 36 -13.67 -13.54 9.09
CA ARG A 36 -14.03 -12.47 8.16
C ARG A 36 -14.35 -11.17 8.89
N ARG A 37 -15.21 -11.23 9.92
CA ARG A 37 -15.55 -10.06 10.74
C ARG A 37 -14.37 -9.49 11.49
N GLU A 38 -13.42 -10.32 11.91
CA GLU A 38 -12.19 -9.86 12.56
C GLU A 38 -11.32 -9.06 11.58
N ILE A 39 -11.19 -9.54 10.33
CA ILE A 39 -10.48 -8.80 9.27
C ILE A 39 -11.20 -7.51 8.94
N GLU A 40 -12.53 -7.53 8.72
CA GLU A 40 -13.32 -6.32 8.46
C GLU A 40 -13.10 -5.28 9.57
N LYS A 41 -13.21 -5.66 10.83
CA LYS A 41 -12.94 -4.74 11.96
C LYS A 41 -11.51 -4.23 11.96
N THR A 42 -10.55 -5.06 11.60
CA THR A 42 -9.15 -4.68 11.55
C THR A 42 -8.88 -3.69 10.43
N VAL A 43 -9.43 -3.95 9.23
CA VAL A 43 -9.36 -3.03 8.10
C VAL A 43 -10.08 -1.72 8.42
N ASP A 44 -11.30 -1.76 8.91
CA ASP A 44 -12.04 -0.57 9.37
C ASP A 44 -11.24 0.24 10.41
N LYS A 45 -10.55 -0.43 11.34
CA LYS A 45 -9.70 0.22 12.33
C LYS A 45 -8.49 0.89 11.68
N VAL A 46 -7.83 0.21 10.74
CA VAL A 46 -6.73 0.81 9.95
C VAL A 46 -7.21 2.02 9.17
N GLU A 47 -8.39 1.93 8.58
CA GLU A 47 -8.99 3.03 7.81
C GLU A 47 -9.34 4.24 8.67
N ASN A 48 -9.93 4.02 9.82
CA ASN A 48 -10.50 5.09 10.65
C ASN A 48 -9.55 5.62 11.74
N GLU A 49 -8.75 4.76 12.32
CA GLU A 49 -7.87 5.08 13.44
C GLU A 49 -6.38 4.97 13.07
N GLY A 50 -6.09 4.24 11.98
CA GLY A 50 -4.74 4.02 11.52
C GLY A 50 -4.17 5.30 10.91
N PRO A 51 -2.90 5.43 11.02
CA PRO A 51 -2.17 6.47 10.34
C PRO A 51 -2.10 6.16 8.88
N LYS A 52 -2.32 7.16 8.18
CA LYS A 52 -2.27 7.11 6.74
C LYS A 52 -0.79 7.14 6.34
N ALA A 53 -0.26 6.04 5.77
CA ALA A 53 1.10 6.07 5.23
C ALA A 53 1.27 7.27 4.27
N ILE A 54 0.21 7.61 3.56
CA ILE A 54 0.14 8.83 2.75
C ILE A 54 0.30 10.11 3.60
N GLN A 55 -0.17 10.14 4.84
CA GLN A 55 0.04 11.30 5.72
C GLN A 55 1.51 11.45 6.09
N LEU A 56 2.19 10.32 6.38
CA LEU A 56 3.63 10.34 6.63
C LEU A 56 4.40 10.90 5.44
N VAL A 57 4.09 10.44 4.22
CA VAL A 57 4.71 10.96 2.99
C VAL A 57 4.37 12.44 2.78
N SER A 58 3.12 12.84 3.05
CA SER A 58 2.68 14.24 2.96
C SER A 58 3.43 15.14 3.95
N ASP A 59 3.65 14.66 5.17
CA ASP A 59 4.36 15.41 6.20
C ASP A 59 5.86 15.50 5.87
N LEU A 60 6.45 14.45 5.27
CA LEU A 60 7.82 14.50 4.75
C LEU A 60 7.94 15.48 3.57
N LYS A 61 6.97 15.51 2.65
CA LYS A 61 6.91 16.54 1.59
C LYS A 61 6.84 17.93 2.20
N ALA A 62 5.98 18.14 3.20
CA ALA A 62 5.87 19.41 3.90
C ALA A 62 7.16 19.81 4.65
N ALA A 63 7.93 18.83 5.12
CA ALA A 63 9.25 19.02 5.71
C ALA A 63 10.37 19.29 4.68
N GLY A 64 10.06 19.24 3.38
CA GLY A 64 10.99 19.54 2.29
C GLY A 64 11.51 18.35 1.51
N ALA A 65 10.88 17.16 1.63
CA ALA A 65 11.23 16.03 0.78
C ALA A 65 10.99 16.34 -0.70
N SER A 66 11.92 15.93 -1.55
CA SER A 66 11.79 15.98 -3.00
C SER A 66 11.23 14.66 -3.54
N TYR A 67 10.59 14.72 -4.69
CA TYR A 67 10.17 13.52 -5.42
C TYR A 67 11.39 12.73 -5.93
N MET A 68 11.38 11.44 -5.71
CA MET A 68 12.45 10.51 -6.07
C MET A 68 11.87 9.33 -6.86
N PRO A 69 11.80 9.41 -8.20
CA PRO A 69 11.26 8.32 -9.01
C PRO A 69 12.11 7.04 -8.94
N GLU A 70 13.39 7.17 -8.65
CA GLU A 70 14.35 6.05 -8.58
C GLU A 70 14.11 5.09 -7.40
N ILE A 71 13.34 5.49 -6.40
CA ILE A 71 12.98 4.60 -5.29
C ILE A 71 11.71 3.80 -5.55
N LEU A 72 10.95 4.13 -6.58
CA LEU A 72 9.70 3.48 -6.92
C LEU A 72 9.94 2.15 -7.66
N ALA A 73 8.97 1.26 -7.62
CA ALA A 73 9.02 0.02 -8.37
C ALA A 73 8.87 0.29 -9.88
N PRO A 74 9.59 -0.44 -10.75
CA PRO A 74 9.37 -0.32 -12.18
C PRO A 74 7.94 -0.73 -12.56
N VAL A 75 7.26 0.07 -13.39
CA VAL A 75 5.96 -0.29 -13.95
C VAL A 75 6.17 -1.32 -15.06
N ALA A 76 6.08 -2.59 -14.69
CA ALA A 76 6.31 -3.72 -15.60
C ALA A 76 5.42 -4.91 -15.20
N PRO A 77 4.08 -4.77 -15.29
CA PRO A 77 3.14 -5.77 -14.81
C PRO A 77 3.36 -7.15 -15.44
N GLU A 78 3.81 -7.20 -16.69
CA GLU A 78 4.09 -8.43 -17.42
C GLU A 78 5.21 -9.30 -16.82
N LYS A 79 6.01 -8.76 -15.93
CA LYS A 79 7.07 -9.52 -15.22
C LYS A 79 6.52 -10.38 -14.09
N TYR A 80 5.39 -10.00 -13.51
CA TYR A 80 4.84 -10.64 -12.34
C TYR A 80 3.86 -11.73 -12.74
N ARG A 81 4.39 -12.96 -12.84
CA ARG A 81 3.62 -14.13 -13.23
C ARG A 81 3.26 -14.96 -12.01
N GLY A 82 1.98 -15.29 -11.90
CA GLY A 82 1.44 -16.07 -10.79
C GLY A 82 0.81 -15.20 -9.70
N GLU A 83 -0.31 -15.69 -9.16
CA GLU A 83 -1.20 -14.94 -8.30
C GLU A 83 -0.52 -14.33 -7.06
N ALA A 84 0.38 -15.07 -6.41
CA ALA A 84 1.08 -14.57 -5.22
C ALA A 84 1.98 -13.36 -5.53
N SER A 85 2.69 -13.40 -6.66
CA SER A 85 3.53 -12.29 -7.11
C SER A 85 2.68 -11.07 -7.49
N GLN A 86 1.56 -11.31 -8.17
CA GLN A 86 0.61 -10.26 -8.56
C GLN A 86 -0.04 -9.59 -7.37
N ARG A 87 -0.44 -10.37 -6.33
CA ARG A 87 -1.02 -9.80 -5.10
C ARG A 87 -0.02 -8.93 -4.33
N LEU A 88 1.24 -9.33 -4.27
CA LEU A 88 2.28 -8.53 -3.61
C LEU A 88 2.59 -7.25 -4.39
N ILE A 89 2.81 -7.36 -5.70
CA ILE A 89 3.15 -6.17 -6.49
C ILE A 89 1.98 -5.18 -6.58
N ALA A 90 0.74 -5.65 -6.52
CA ALA A 90 -0.42 -4.77 -6.43
C ALA A 90 -0.37 -3.88 -5.19
N GLY A 91 0.08 -4.41 -4.05
CA GLY A 91 0.31 -3.61 -2.84
C GLY A 91 1.44 -2.59 -3.00
N VAL A 92 2.54 -2.95 -3.66
CA VAL A 92 3.64 -2.03 -3.98
C VAL A 92 3.13 -0.90 -4.90
N TYR A 93 2.49 -1.24 -6.03
CA TYR A 93 1.96 -0.25 -6.97
C TYR A 93 0.92 0.69 -6.32
N LEU A 94 0.15 0.18 -5.37
CA LEU A 94 -0.77 1.03 -4.61
C LEU A 94 -0.02 2.09 -3.79
N MET A 95 1.08 1.75 -3.13
CA MET A 95 1.87 2.70 -2.37
C MET A 95 2.60 3.69 -3.28
N ASP A 96 3.15 3.22 -4.40
CA ASP A 96 3.81 4.05 -5.40
C ASP A 96 2.82 5.06 -6.04
N LEU A 97 1.59 4.61 -6.33
CA LEU A 97 0.50 5.48 -6.76
C LEU A 97 0.22 6.58 -5.73
N GLN A 98 0.12 6.22 -4.44
CA GLN A 98 -0.12 7.19 -3.37
C GLN A 98 1.04 8.17 -3.21
N TYR A 99 2.28 7.70 -3.36
CA TYR A 99 3.46 8.55 -3.36
C TYR A 99 3.42 9.54 -4.54
N ALA A 100 3.11 9.07 -5.74
CA ALA A 100 2.96 9.92 -6.92
C ALA A 100 1.86 10.99 -6.73
N VAL A 101 0.73 10.61 -6.10
CA VAL A 101 -0.36 11.54 -5.74
C VAL A 101 0.13 12.64 -4.79
N VAL A 102 0.86 12.29 -3.73
CA VAL A 102 1.38 13.28 -2.77
C VAL A 102 2.29 14.29 -3.46
N PHE A 103 3.09 13.84 -4.43
CA PHE A 103 4.02 14.69 -5.16
C PHE A 103 3.43 15.26 -6.48
N GLU A 104 2.12 15.07 -6.73
CA GLU A 104 1.40 15.63 -7.88
C GLU A 104 2.03 15.20 -9.23
N LYS A 105 2.39 13.91 -9.34
CA LYS A 105 3.03 13.33 -10.53
C LYS A 105 1.99 12.63 -11.41
N SER A 106 1.28 13.42 -12.22
CA SER A 106 0.13 12.96 -13.01
C SER A 106 0.43 11.75 -13.89
N LYS A 107 1.58 11.73 -14.55
CA LYS A 107 1.98 10.63 -15.42
C LYS A 107 2.17 9.33 -14.63
N GLU A 108 2.97 9.40 -13.57
CA GLU A 108 3.23 8.26 -12.70
C GLU A 108 1.95 7.76 -12.00
N MET A 109 1.07 8.69 -11.62
CA MET A 109 -0.25 8.33 -11.07
C MET A 109 -1.04 7.48 -12.05
N ALA A 110 -1.08 7.85 -13.33
CA ALA A 110 -1.78 7.09 -14.36
C ALA A 110 -1.11 5.73 -14.63
N GLU A 111 0.22 5.71 -14.74
CA GLU A 111 0.99 4.49 -15.00
C GLU A 111 0.83 3.46 -13.88
N TYR A 112 1.01 3.85 -12.61
CA TYR A 112 0.81 2.94 -11.46
C TYR A 112 -0.66 2.53 -11.30
N GLY A 113 -1.60 3.45 -11.54
CA GLY A 113 -3.01 3.13 -11.52
C GLY A 113 -3.39 2.07 -12.54
N LEU A 114 -2.96 2.22 -13.80
CA LEU A 114 -3.22 1.24 -14.84
C LEU A 114 -2.55 -0.12 -14.54
N ALA A 115 -1.30 -0.11 -14.05
CA ALA A 115 -0.60 -1.33 -13.70
C ALA A 115 -1.31 -2.06 -12.55
N LEU A 116 -1.74 -1.35 -11.52
CA LEU A 116 -2.50 -1.89 -10.39
C LEU A 116 -3.79 -2.55 -10.88
N TYR A 117 -4.57 -1.85 -11.71
CA TYR A 117 -5.84 -2.39 -12.18
C TYR A 117 -5.69 -3.54 -13.18
N SER A 118 -4.63 -3.54 -13.98
CA SER A 118 -4.27 -4.71 -14.80
C SER A 118 -4.01 -5.95 -13.93
N MET A 119 -3.30 -5.78 -12.81
CA MET A 119 -3.07 -6.87 -11.86
C MET A 119 -4.36 -7.36 -11.21
N LEU A 120 -5.24 -6.44 -10.81
CA LEU A 120 -6.53 -6.80 -10.23
C LEU A 120 -7.42 -7.56 -11.23
N ASP A 121 -7.46 -7.15 -12.48
CA ASP A 121 -8.20 -7.84 -13.55
C ASP A 121 -7.68 -9.26 -13.76
N GLU A 122 -6.36 -9.45 -13.88
CA GLU A 122 -5.72 -10.76 -14.01
C GLU A 122 -6.00 -11.67 -12.79
N LEU A 123 -6.10 -11.09 -11.60
CA LEU A 123 -6.48 -11.80 -10.38
C LEU A 123 -7.96 -12.14 -10.30
N GLY A 124 -8.78 -11.67 -11.26
CA GLY A 124 -10.22 -11.90 -11.30
C GLY A 124 -11.04 -10.91 -10.49
N PHE A 125 -10.50 -9.71 -10.25
CA PHE A 125 -11.15 -8.58 -9.61
C PHE A 125 -11.21 -7.38 -10.59
N PRO A 126 -11.92 -7.50 -11.72
CA PRO A 126 -11.93 -6.45 -12.73
C PRO A 126 -12.64 -5.19 -12.26
N VAL A 127 -12.06 -4.04 -12.59
CA VAL A 127 -12.60 -2.71 -12.29
C VAL A 127 -12.67 -1.83 -13.55
N PRO A 128 -13.41 -2.26 -14.57
CA PRO A 128 -13.34 -1.65 -15.89
C PRO A 128 -13.64 -0.15 -15.89
N LYS A 129 -14.53 0.31 -15.01
CA LYS A 129 -14.88 1.73 -14.90
C LYS A 129 -13.69 2.55 -14.40
N VAL A 130 -13.00 2.07 -13.40
CA VAL A 130 -11.85 2.77 -12.81
C VAL A 130 -10.65 2.69 -13.75
N GLU A 131 -10.40 1.55 -14.36
CA GLU A 131 -9.38 1.40 -15.39
C GLU A 131 -9.58 2.38 -16.54
N GLN A 132 -10.81 2.52 -17.03
CA GLN A 132 -11.14 3.50 -18.08
C GLN A 132 -10.81 4.92 -17.63
N MET A 133 -11.15 5.30 -16.39
CA MET A 133 -10.82 6.63 -15.85
C MET A 133 -9.31 6.88 -15.83
N PHE A 134 -8.49 5.90 -15.46
CA PHE A 134 -7.02 6.03 -15.52
C PHE A 134 -6.49 6.14 -16.95
N ARG A 135 -7.04 5.38 -17.90
CA ARG A 135 -6.68 5.49 -19.33
C ARG A 135 -7.02 6.87 -19.89
N GLU A 136 -8.19 7.40 -19.56
CA GLU A 136 -8.59 8.75 -19.94
C GLU A 136 -7.68 9.81 -19.30
N ALA A 137 -7.36 9.67 -18.01
CA ALA A 137 -6.44 10.57 -17.32
C ALA A 137 -5.04 10.55 -17.94
N LEU A 138 -4.52 9.38 -18.32
CA LEU A 138 -3.22 9.25 -18.99
C LEU A 138 -3.23 9.88 -20.38
N ALA A 139 -4.31 9.70 -21.15
CA ALA A 139 -4.43 10.28 -22.49
C ALA A 139 -4.43 11.82 -22.47
N HIS A 140 -4.72 12.42 -21.32
CA HIS A 140 -4.84 13.87 -21.13
C HIS A 140 -3.90 14.40 -20.03
N VAL A 141 -2.79 13.71 -19.79
CA VAL A 141 -1.86 14.03 -18.69
C VAL A 141 -1.16 15.39 -18.86
N ASP A 142 -1.01 15.85 -20.08
CA ASP A 142 -0.40 17.14 -20.43
C ASP A 142 -1.43 18.28 -20.56
N ASP A 143 -2.72 18.00 -20.38
CA ASP A 143 -3.77 19.00 -20.49
C ASP A 143 -3.77 19.93 -19.26
N PRO A 144 -4.18 21.20 -19.42
CA PRO A 144 -4.21 22.17 -18.30
C PRO A 144 -5.15 21.77 -17.15
N ASP A 145 -6.10 20.85 -17.37
CA ASP A 145 -7.06 20.35 -16.40
C ASP A 145 -6.70 18.95 -15.84
N ALA A 146 -5.52 18.43 -16.16
CA ALA A 146 -5.07 17.11 -15.71
C ALA A 146 -5.18 16.96 -14.17
N GLU A 147 -4.74 17.94 -13.39
CA GLU A 147 -4.83 17.91 -11.93
C GLU A 147 -6.28 17.77 -11.43
N GLN A 148 -7.22 18.45 -12.08
CA GLN A 148 -8.64 18.35 -11.73
C GLN A 148 -9.21 16.97 -12.06
N ARG A 149 -8.80 16.36 -13.18
CA ARG A 149 -9.18 15.00 -13.57
C ARG A 149 -8.68 13.99 -12.54
N PHE A 150 -7.41 14.08 -12.14
CA PHE A 150 -6.85 13.21 -11.09
C PHE A 150 -7.52 13.42 -9.73
N THR A 151 -7.89 14.66 -9.38
CA THR A 151 -8.65 14.94 -8.16
C THR A 151 -10.04 14.27 -8.20
N THR A 152 -10.69 14.29 -9.36
CA THR A 152 -11.99 13.63 -9.55
C THR A 152 -11.85 12.12 -9.48
N LEU A 153 -10.83 11.55 -10.11
CA LEU A 153 -10.49 10.15 -10.03
C LEU A 153 -10.23 9.74 -8.56
N ALA A 154 -9.39 10.46 -7.84
CA ALA A 154 -9.11 10.19 -6.43
C ALA A 154 -10.38 10.17 -5.57
N LYS A 155 -11.32 11.07 -5.81
CA LYS A 155 -12.63 11.07 -5.11
C LYS A 155 -13.48 9.85 -5.45
N ALA A 156 -13.60 9.53 -6.73
CA ALA A 156 -14.39 8.37 -7.17
C ALA A 156 -13.86 7.07 -6.55
N LEU A 157 -12.58 7.02 -6.41
CA LEU A 157 -11.88 5.92 -5.80
C LEU A 157 -12.09 5.90 -4.27
N ASP A 158 -12.11 7.02 -3.59
CA ASP A 158 -12.34 7.15 -2.14
C ASP A 158 -13.78 6.74 -1.73
N GLU A 159 -14.72 6.89 -2.64
CA GLU A 159 -16.13 6.53 -2.43
C GLU A 159 -16.40 5.04 -2.73
N ASP A 160 -15.44 4.31 -3.29
CA ASP A 160 -15.61 2.91 -3.66
C ASP A 160 -15.46 2.00 -2.42
N THR A 161 -16.51 1.28 -2.08
CA THR A 161 -16.56 0.32 -0.97
C THR A 161 -16.48 -1.15 -1.42
N SER A 162 -16.15 -1.39 -2.68
CA SER A 162 -16.12 -2.73 -3.28
C SER A 162 -15.14 -3.71 -2.62
N TRP A 163 -14.12 -3.19 -1.93
CA TRP A 163 -13.19 -4.00 -1.15
C TRP A 163 -13.88 -4.87 -0.09
N LYS A 164 -15.00 -4.43 0.47
CA LYS A 164 -15.78 -5.21 1.43
C LYS A 164 -16.32 -6.49 0.80
N GLU A 165 -16.66 -6.43 -0.48
CA GLU A 165 -17.11 -7.60 -1.25
C GLU A 165 -15.95 -8.57 -1.51
N MET A 166 -14.73 -8.05 -1.68
CA MET A 166 -13.53 -8.90 -1.83
C MET A 166 -13.26 -9.75 -0.58
N LEU A 167 -13.51 -9.19 0.60
CA LEU A 167 -13.39 -9.93 1.87
C LEU A 167 -14.35 -11.14 1.96
N ALA A 168 -15.39 -11.18 1.14
CA ALA A 168 -16.32 -12.32 1.10
C ALA A 168 -15.71 -13.57 0.45
N SER A 169 -14.56 -13.44 -0.24
CA SER A 169 -13.90 -14.57 -0.90
C SER A 169 -12.52 -14.86 -0.32
N PRO A 170 -12.11 -16.16 -0.23
CA PRO A 170 -10.76 -16.53 0.18
C PRO A 170 -9.67 -15.85 -0.66
N LYS A 171 -9.89 -15.75 -1.96
CA LYS A 171 -8.96 -15.15 -2.91
C LYS A 171 -8.82 -13.63 -2.70
N GLY A 172 -9.93 -12.95 -2.46
CA GLY A 172 -9.91 -11.51 -2.16
C GLY A 172 -9.27 -11.22 -0.80
N MET A 173 -9.50 -12.09 0.18
CA MET A 173 -8.84 -11.97 1.48
C MET A 173 -7.33 -12.16 1.38
N GLN A 174 -6.86 -13.13 0.58
CA GLN A 174 -5.43 -13.29 0.29
C GLN A 174 -4.85 -12.03 -0.37
N LEU A 175 -5.56 -11.46 -1.35
CA LEU A 175 -5.14 -10.22 -1.99
C LEU A 175 -5.00 -9.08 -0.97
N ILE A 176 -5.99 -8.91 -0.09
CA ILE A 176 -5.97 -7.86 0.92
C ILE A 176 -4.78 -8.03 1.88
N VAL A 177 -4.56 -9.23 2.41
CA VAL A 177 -3.50 -9.47 3.40
C VAL A 177 -2.10 -9.36 2.77
N GLU A 178 -1.87 -9.98 1.61
CA GLU A 178 -0.58 -9.89 0.92
C GLU A 178 -0.35 -8.47 0.35
N GLY A 179 -1.38 -7.85 -0.19
CA GLY A 179 -1.34 -6.48 -0.65
C GLY A 179 -1.04 -5.49 0.48
N LEU A 180 -1.68 -5.65 1.65
CA LEU A 180 -1.42 -4.83 2.83
C LEU A 180 0.03 -4.97 3.32
N TYR A 181 0.54 -6.21 3.36
CA TYR A 181 1.95 -6.45 3.70
C TYR A 181 2.89 -5.68 2.76
N ALA A 182 2.70 -5.84 1.45
CA ALA A 182 3.57 -5.23 0.46
C ALA A 182 3.44 -3.70 0.41
N TRP A 183 2.21 -3.18 0.53
CA TRP A 183 1.92 -1.74 0.60
C TRP A 183 2.64 -1.07 1.77
N MET A 184 2.55 -1.70 2.93
CA MET A 184 3.18 -1.15 4.12
C MET A 184 4.71 -1.25 4.04
N LEU A 185 5.24 -2.37 3.56
CA LEU A 185 6.68 -2.55 3.35
C LEU A 185 7.24 -1.48 2.42
N GLU A 186 6.53 -1.19 1.32
CA GLU A 186 6.89 -0.13 0.38
C GLU A 186 6.84 1.25 1.05
N GLY A 187 5.82 1.54 1.85
CA GLY A 187 5.72 2.78 2.60
C GLY A 187 6.87 2.98 3.59
N VAL A 188 7.25 1.94 4.31
CA VAL A 188 8.43 1.96 5.21
C VAL A 188 9.72 2.15 4.42
N TYR A 189 9.86 1.49 3.27
CA TYR A 189 11.02 1.65 2.39
C TYR A 189 11.13 3.09 1.87
N ILE A 190 10.07 3.63 1.24
CA ILE A 190 10.05 4.99 0.69
C ILE A 190 10.40 6.02 1.79
N THR A 191 9.78 5.92 2.96
CA THR A 191 10.01 6.88 4.04
C THR A 191 11.43 6.82 4.58
N SER A 192 12.03 5.63 4.66
CA SER A 192 13.42 5.47 5.08
C SER A 192 14.41 5.99 4.04
N GLU A 193 14.13 5.82 2.74
CA GLU A 193 14.93 6.40 1.64
C GLU A 193 14.88 7.94 1.67
N LEU A 194 13.70 8.54 1.82
CA LEU A 194 13.56 9.98 1.95
C LEU A 194 14.33 10.54 3.15
N ALA A 195 14.28 9.85 4.30
CA ALA A 195 15.03 10.25 5.48
C ALA A 195 16.55 10.20 5.24
N ALA A 196 17.04 9.14 4.59
CA ALA A 196 18.46 9.01 4.26
C ALA A 196 18.94 10.08 3.26
N GLN A 197 18.16 10.33 2.20
CA GLN A 197 18.44 11.36 1.20
C GLN A 197 18.47 12.77 1.78
N SER A 198 17.66 13.06 2.79
CA SER A 198 17.71 14.32 3.53
C SER A 198 18.96 14.48 4.38
N ASN A 199 19.89 13.51 4.33
CA ASN A 199 21.03 13.39 5.24
C ASN A 199 20.61 13.37 6.72
N TYR A 200 19.50 12.65 7.00
CA TYR A 200 18.90 12.52 8.35
C TYR A 200 18.55 13.87 8.98
N ASN A 201 18.06 14.80 8.16
CA ASN A 201 17.62 16.12 8.64
C ASN A 201 16.72 15.96 9.87
N PRO A 202 16.95 16.71 10.96
CA PRO A 202 16.16 16.61 12.19
C PRO A 202 14.64 16.73 11.99
N ALA A 203 14.17 17.53 11.01
CA ALA A 203 12.77 17.64 10.68
C ALA A 203 12.19 16.32 10.15
N PHE A 204 12.94 15.59 9.33
CA PHE A 204 12.53 14.27 8.82
C PHE A 204 12.51 13.21 9.93
N LEU A 205 13.56 13.18 10.76
CA LEU A 205 13.61 12.26 11.90
C LEU A 205 12.48 12.55 12.89
N LYS A 206 12.15 13.82 13.11
CA LYS A 206 11.01 14.21 13.93
C LYS A 206 9.70 13.67 13.32
N THR A 207 9.47 13.88 12.03
CA THR A 207 8.29 13.37 11.33
C THR A 207 8.18 11.85 11.46
N LEU A 208 9.28 11.11 11.26
CA LEU A 208 9.30 9.65 11.46
C LEU A 208 8.94 9.27 12.89
N ASN A 209 9.43 10.00 13.89
CA ASN A 209 9.11 9.75 15.28
C ASN A 209 7.65 10.10 15.63
N ASP A 210 7.11 11.18 15.09
CA ASP A 210 5.71 11.55 15.25
C ASP A 210 4.79 10.45 14.69
N HIS A 211 5.21 9.77 13.63
CA HIS A 211 4.49 8.68 12.99
C HIS A 211 4.89 7.26 13.43
N LYS A 212 5.86 7.14 14.32
CA LYS A 212 6.36 5.83 14.81
C LYS A 212 5.24 4.93 15.36
N SER A 213 4.30 5.50 16.13
CA SER A 213 3.14 4.76 16.66
C SER A 213 2.29 4.16 15.55
N TYR A 214 2.27 4.78 14.43
CA TYR A 214 1.53 4.41 13.24
C TYR A 214 2.17 3.21 12.53
N LEU A 215 3.45 3.32 12.22
CA LEU A 215 4.21 2.23 11.64
C LEU A 215 4.16 1.00 12.56
N LYS A 216 4.26 1.21 13.88
CA LYS A 216 4.07 0.16 14.87
C LYS A 216 2.69 -0.50 14.78
N THR A 217 1.62 0.28 14.64
CA THR A 217 0.26 -0.26 14.57
C THR A 217 0.11 -1.18 13.36
N TYR A 218 0.65 -0.81 12.21
CA TYR A 218 0.67 -1.68 11.03
C TYR A 218 1.43 -2.98 11.26
N MET A 219 2.61 -2.91 11.90
CA MET A 219 3.39 -4.10 12.22
C MET A 219 2.63 -5.04 13.15
N VAL A 220 1.98 -4.48 14.18
CA VAL A 220 1.17 -5.27 15.12
C VAL A 220 -0.01 -5.93 14.43
N LEU A 221 -0.66 -5.23 13.49
CA LEU A 221 -1.76 -5.81 12.71
C LEU A 221 -1.29 -6.98 11.84
N LEU A 222 -0.17 -6.83 11.17
CA LEU A 222 0.40 -7.93 10.38
C LEU A 222 0.83 -9.11 11.26
N ASP A 223 1.39 -8.83 12.43
CA ASP A 223 1.79 -9.87 13.39
C ASP A 223 0.57 -10.67 13.91
N GLN A 224 -0.59 -10.02 14.08
CA GLN A 224 -1.83 -10.70 14.42
C GLN A 224 -2.31 -11.67 13.34
N PHE A 225 -2.03 -11.40 12.06
CA PHE A 225 -2.38 -12.29 10.96
C PHE A 225 -1.44 -13.48 10.80
N ILE A 226 -0.19 -13.36 11.26
CA ILE A 226 0.83 -14.42 11.13
C ILE A 226 0.41 -15.72 11.82
N ASP A 227 -0.24 -15.63 12.95
CA ASP A 227 -0.61 -16.79 13.77
C ASP A 227 -1.99 -17.37 13.41
N LYS A 228 -2.70 -16.78 12.44
CA LYS A 228 -4.01 -17.27 12.01
C LYS A 228 -3.87 -18.47 11.07
N PRO A 229 -4.46 -19.63 11.40
CA PRO A 229 -4.35 -20.84 10.57
C PRO A 229 -4.84 -20.63 9.13
N GLU A 230 -5.88 -19.84 8.95
CA GLU A 230 -6.51 -19.51 7.68
C GLU A 230 -5.59 -18.70 6.76
N LEU A 231 -4.72 -17.89 7.34
CA LEU A 231 -3.73 -17.08 6.63
C LEU A 231 -2.34 -17.70 6.64
N ALA A 232 -2.23 -18.87 7.23
CA ALA A 232 -0.99 -19.59 7.36
C ALA A 232 -0.27 -19.84 6.03
N SER A 233 -1.02 -20.06 4.95
CA SER A 233 -0.49 -20.25 3.60
C SER A 233 -0.12 -18.93 2.92
N VAL A 234 -0.66 -17.80 3.39
CA VAL A 234 -0.58 -16.50 2.73
C VAL A 234 0.64 -15.69 3.18
N LEU A 235 0.91 -15.67 4.50
CA LEU A 235 2.03 -14.89 5.07
C LEU A 235 3.23 -15.75 5.49
N ARG A 236 3.12 -17.06 5.46
CA ARG A 236 4.11 -18.00 6.00
C ARG A 236 5.30 -18.30 5.09
N THR A 237 5.89 -17.33 4.49
CA THR A 237 7.33 -17.49 4.34
C THR A 237 7.98 -17.06 5.66
N GLU A 238 8.82 -17.88 6.27
CA GLU A 238 9.58 -17.51 7.47
C GLU A 238 10.28 -16.16 7.34
N GLU A 239 10.57 -15.78 6.13
CA GLU A 239 11.23 -14.54 5.79
C GLU A 239 10.31 -13.32 5.96
N ARG A 240 9.05 -13.38 5.55
CA ARG A 240 8.07 -12.29 5.78
C ARG A 240 7.83 -12.09 7.28
N ILE A 241 7.71 -13.19 8.02
CA ILE A 241 7.58 -13.15 9.48
C ILE A 241 8.80 -12.47 10.12
N ARG A 242 10.00 -12.85 9.71
CA ARG A 242 11.23 -12.23 10.22
C ARG A 242 11.28 -10.74 9.90
N THR A 243 10.89 -10.34 8.69
CA THR A 243 10.83 -8.94 8.27
C THR A 243 9.88 -8.14 9.17
N ILE A 244 8.64 -8.63 9.36
CA ILE A 244 7.65 -7.96 10.21
C ILE A 244 8.17 -7.80 11.63
N LYS A 245 8.70 -8.88 12.24
CA LYS A 245 9.22 -8.86 13.60
C LYS A 245 10.42 -7.92 13.76
N ALA A 246 11.34 -7.90 12.80
CA ALA A 246 12.49 -7.02 12.83
C ALA A 246 12.10 -5.54 12.73
N LEU A 247 11.22 -5.18 11.79
CA LEU A 247 10.72 -3.82 11.66
C LEU A 247 9.89 -3.40 12.88
N SER A 248 9.04 -4.29 13.39
CA SER A 248 8.26 -4.05 14.62
C SER A 248 9.17 -3.77 15.82
N ALA A 249 10.24 -4.52 15.99
CA ALA A 249 11.18 -4.33 17.09
C ALA A 249 11.87 -2.95 17.03
N LEU A 250 12.32 -2.52 15.83
CA LEU A 250 12.95 -1.21 15.63
C LEU A 250 11.96 -0.07 15.90
N LEU A 251 10.72 -0.22 15.43
CA LEU A 251 9.67 0.80 15.59
C LEU A 251 9.06 0.80 16.99
N SER A 252 9.18 -0.29 17.77
CA SER A 252 8.66 -0.39 19.14
C SER A 252 9.68 -0.03 20.20
N GLY A 253 10.95 0.13 19.84
CA GLY A 253 12.04 0.46 20.77
C GLY A 253 11.74 1.71 21.62
N PRO A 254 12.30 1.82 22.83
CA PRO A 254 12.07 2.95 23.72
C PRO A 254 12.69 4.25 23.21
N ASN A 255 13.73 4.13 22.39
CA ASN A 255 14.46 5.28 21.86
C ASN A 255 13.76 5.88 20.62
N PRO A 256 13.88 7.19 20.41
CA PRO A 256 13.48 7.79 19.13
C PRO A 256 14.21 7.11 17.95
N VAL A 257 13.56 7.07 16.80
CA VAL A 257 14.18 6.64 15.55
C VAL A 257 15.22 7.68 15.17
N GLY A 258 16.47 7.26 15.14
CA GLY A 258 17.61 8.06 14.72
C GLY A 258 18.22 7.53 13.42
N LYS A 259 19.40 8.04 13.09
CA LYS A 259 20.13 7.64 11.86
C LYS A 259 20.36 6.12 11.78
N ASN A 260 20.81 5.50 12.85
CA ASN A 260 21.16 4.07 12.85
C ASN A 260 19.91 3.21 12.66
N GLU A 261 18.80 3.57 13.31
CA GLU A 261 17.52 2.88 13.16
C GLU A 261 16.98 3.05 11.74
N VAL A 262 17.06 4.24 11.15
CA VAL A 262 16.66 4.48 9.76
C VAL A 262 17.46 3.61 8.80
N GLU A 263 18.79 3.51 8.96
CA GLU A 263 19.62 2.67 8.10
C GLU A 263 19.28 1.18 8.22
N GLU A 264 19.00 0.70 9.42
CA GLU A 264 18.61 -0.70 9.60
C GLU A 264 17.20 -0.97 9.05
N ILE A 265 16.24 -0.05 9.26
CA ILE A 265 14.90 -0.11 8.65
C ILE A 265 15.03 -0.15 7.13
N ARG A 266 15.79 0.76 6.54
CA ARG A 266 16.05 0.87 5.10
C ARG A 266 16.62 -0.43 4.53
N LYS A 267 17.60 -1.01 5.20
CA LYS A 267 18.23 -2.27 4.80
C LYS A 267 17.23 -3.43 4.83
N ILE A 268 16.49 -3.60 5.92
CA ILE A 268 15.51 -4.69 6.08
C ILE A 268 14.37 -4.53 5.08
N ALA A 269 13.78 -3.33 5.00
CA ALA A 269 12.68 -3.06 4.09
C ALA A 269 13.12 -3.19 2.62
N GLY A 270 14.29 -2.65 2.25
CA GLY A 270 14.83 -2.74 0.90
C GLY A 270 15.15 -4.17 0.47
N GLN A 271 15.68 -5.01 1.36
CA GLN A 271 15.92 -6.43 1.07
C GLN A 271 14.61 -7.19 0.82
N ALA A 272 13.61 -7.00 1.68
CA ALA A 272 12.31 -7.66 1.54
C ALA A 272 11.55 -7.18 0.30
N ARG A 273 11.56 -5.86 0.04
CA ARG A 273 11.00 -5.25 -1.17
C ARG A 273 11.63 -5.81 -2.45
N ASN A 274 12.94 -5.91 -2.49
CA ASN A 274 13.66 -6.42 -3.66
C ASN A 274 13.27 -7.85 -4.05
N GLN A 275 12.70 -8.64 -3.15
CA GLN A 275 12.16 -9.96 -3.46
C GLN A 275 10.77 -9.89 -4.11
N ILE A 276 10.07 -8.78 -3.94
CA ILE A 276 8.76 -8.56 -4.55
C ILE A 276 8.92 -7.94 -5.95
N VAL A 277 9.82 -6.94 -6.09
CA VAL A 277 9.92 -6.13 -7.32
C VAL A 277 10.94 -6.65 -8.35
N ARG A 278 11.63 -7.72 -8.04
CA ARG A 278 12.52 -8.44 -8.99
C ARG A 278 11.74 -9.45 -9.81
#